data_094c5aa510e72504ddaf05a8f2eda75e
#
_entry.id   094c5aa510e72504ddaf05a8f2eda75e
#
_cell.length_a   1.000
_cell.length_b   1.000
_cell.length_c   1.000
_cell.angle_alpha   90.00
_cell.angle_beta   90.00
_cell.angle_gamma   90.00
#
_symmetry.space_group_name_H-M   'P 1'
#
loop_
_entity.id
_entity.type
_entity.pdbx_description
1 polymer ?
#
loop_
_entity_poly.entity_id
_entity_poly.type
_entity_poly.pdbx_seq_one_letter_code
_entity_poly.pdbx_strand_id
1 'polypeptide(L)'
;GPDAPEGAERSAKHEDINLITLLVGSTASGLQVMDHDGSWINVKANHDHIIIDSGDMMQNLTNGLFKSTTHRVINPPDETSDRYSMPMFVHPRSDVSLAPRAEFFDQTGGKANYPDISAGDFLYQRLVEIGLTK
;
A
#
# COMPACT_ATOMS: atom_id res chain seq x y z
N GLY A 1 20.31 -6.05 8.07
CA GLY A 1 21.40 -6.27 9.00
C GLY A 1 22.74 -5.90 8.37
N PRO A 2 23.84 -5.88 9.12
CA PRO A 2 25.16 -5.43 8.63
C PRO A 2 25.70 -6.24 7.44
N ASP A 3 25.20 -7.46 7.24
CA ASP A 3 25.63 -8.36 6.16
C ASP A 3 24.72 -8.30 4.93
N ALA A 4 23.80 -7.32 4.84
CA ALA A 4 22.93 -7.18 3.68
C ALA A 4 23.76 -6.76 2.46
N PRO A 5 23.56 -7.36 1.26
CA PRO A 5 24.21 -6.92 0.04
C PRO A 5 23.94 -5.44 -0.24
N GLU A 6 24.89 -4.78 -0.91
CA GLU A 6 24.72 -3.40 -1.36
C GLU A 6 23.43 -3.26 -2.21
N GLY A 7 22.60 -2.26 -1.92
CA GLY A 7 21.34 -2.04 -2.62
C GLY A 7 20.19 -2.96 -2.20
N ALA A 8 20.38 -3.86 -1.22
CA ALA A 8 19.30 -4.68 -0.71
C ALA A 8 18.23 -3.83 -0.02
N GLU A 9 16.98 -4.07 -0.38
CA GLU A 9 15.82 -3.47 0.27
C GLU A 9 15.26 -4.40 1.35
N ARG A 10 14.81 -3.85 2.48
CA ARG A 10 14.12 -4.61 3.54
C ARG A 10 12.73 -5.06 3.09
N SER A 11 12.08 -4.25 2.26
CA SER A 11 10.87 -4.57 1.52
C SER A 11 10.95 -3.92 0.15
N ALA A 12 10.84 -4.72 -0.90
CA ALA A 12 10.86 -4.24 -2.28
C ALA A 12 9.64 -3.33 -2.57
N LYS A 13 9.77 -2.51 -3.59
CA LYS A 13 8.69 -1.66 -4.09
C LYS A 13 7.43 -2.47 -4.36
N HIS A 14 6.30 -2.07 -3.76
CA HIS A 14 4.97 -2.69 -3.93
C HIS A 14 3.85 -1.71 -3.58
N GLU A 15 2.63 -2.15 -3.83
CA GLU A 15 1.36 -1.55 -3.39
C GLU A 15 0.60 -2.57 -2.55
N ASP A 16 -0.14 -2.10 -1.56
CA ASP A 16 -0.96 -2.96 -0.71
C ASP A 16 -2.29 -3.29 -1.41
N ILE A 17 -2.72 -4.55 -1.35
CA ILE A 17 -3.94 -5.05 -2.02
C ILE A 17 -5.21 -4.58 -1.32
N ASN A 18 -5.15 -4.36 -0.02
CA ASN A 18 -6.25 -4.08 0.91
C ASN A 18 -6.91 -2.71 0.70
N LEU A 19 -7.88 -2.37 1.57
CA LEU A 19 -8.53 -1.07 1.57
C LEU A 19 -7.60 0.03 2.11
N ILE A 20 -7.13 -0.16 3.33
CA ILE A 20 -6.14 0.71 3.99
C ILE A 20 -5.19 -0.12 4.83
N THR A 21 -3.95 0.35 4.95
CA THR A 21 -2.97 -0.17 5.90
C THR A 21 -2.79 0.82 7.05
N LEU A 22 -2.84 0.31 8.28
CA LEU A 22 -2.49 1.06 9.48
C LEU A 22 -1.11 0.61 9.95
N LEU A 23 -0.13 1.49 9.88
CA LEU A 23 1.24 1.21 10.28
C LEU A 23 1.61 2.02 11.51
N VAL A 24 1.82 1.34 12.62
CA VAL A 24 2.40 1.95 13.83
C VAL A 24 3.87 2.31 13.56
N GLY A 25 4.34 3.40 14.15
CA GLY A 25 5.71 3.87 13.98
C GLY A 25 6.72 2.74 14.17
N SER A 26 7.60 2.56 13.18
CA SER A 26 8.64 1.52 13.21
C SER A 26 9.80 1.91 14.13
N THR A 27 10.58 0.91 14.58
CA THR A 27 11.75 1.13 15.45
C THR A 27 12.94 1.78 14.76
N ALA A 28 12.95 1.82 13.42
CA ALA A 28 14.02 2.36 12.61
C ALA A 28 13.48 2.99 11.31
N SER A 29 14.25 3.87 10.68
CA SER A 29 13.93 4.56 9.44
C SER A 29 13.90 3.64 8.21
N GLY A 30 13.74 4.19 7.03
CA GLY A 30 13.83 3.51 5.74
C GLY A 30 12.52 3.35 4.96
N LEU A 31 11.35 3.67 5.54
CA LEU A 31 10.11 3.71 4.77
C LEU A 31 10.14 4.87 3.78
N GLN A 32 9.86 4.58 2.52
CA GLN A 32 9.73 5.56 1.45
C GLN A 32 8.43 5.34 0.68
N VAL A 33 7.81 6.43 0.26
CA VAL A 33 6.66 6.43 -0.66
C VAL A 33 7.05 7.08 -1.97
N MET A 34 6.43 6.64 -3.06
CA MET A 34 6.67 7.21 -4.39
C MET A 34 5.73 8.38 -4.63
N ASP A 35 6.29 9.52 -5.00
CA ASP A 35 5.53 10.69 -5.42
C ASP A 35 5.04 10.52 -6.87
N HIS A 36 4.16 11.42 -7.31
CA HIS A 36 3.56 11.42 -8.65
C HIS A 36 4.58 11.58 -9.79
N ASP A 37 5.73 12.21 -9.52
CA ASP A 37 6.84 12.36 -10.46
C ASP A 37 7.80 11.15 -10.48
N GLY A 38 7.53 10.12 -9.67
CA GLY A 38 8.36 8.93 -9.54
C GLY A 38 9.52 9.07 -8.54
N SER A 39 9.66 10.21 -7.89
CA SER A 39 10.67 10.40 -6.84
C SER A 39 10.28 9.69 -5.54
N TRP A 40 11.28 9.36 -4.70
CA TRP A 40 11.06 8.71 -3.43
C TRP A 40 11.09 9.71 -2.28
N ILE A 41 10.04 9.75 -1.48
CA ILE A 41 9.91 10.59 -0.29
C ILE A 41 10.12 9.74 0.95
N ASN A 42 11.03 10.15 1.83
CA ASN A 42 11.23 9.49 3.12
C ASN A 42 10.06 9.79 4.06
N VAL A 43 9.42 8.75 4.56
CA VAL A 43 8.35 8.88 5.57
C VAL A 43 8.99 8.89 6.95
N LYS A 44 8.80 10.01 7.67
CA LYS A 44 9.23 10.16 9.07
C LYS A 44 8.00 10.05 9.97
N ALA A 45 7.99 9.07 10.83
CA ALA A 45 6.95 8.90 11.85
C ALA A 45 7.60 8.67 13.21
N ASN A 46 7.04 9.32 14.22
CA ASN A 46 7.41 9.09 15.62
C ASN A 46 6.62 7.87 16.14
N HIS A 47 7.03 7.35 17.30
CA HIS A 47 6.38 6.17 17.91
C HIS A 47 4.91 6.37 18.28
N ASP A 48 4.45 7.62 18.42
CA ASP A 48 3.07 8.00 18.71
C ASP A 48 2.23 8.28 17.47
N HIS A 49 2.80 8.10 16.26
CA HIS A 49 2.09 8.27 15.00
C HIS A 49 1.60 6.92 14.46
N ILE A 50 0.42 6.97 13.84
CA ILE A 50 -0.08 5.91 12.96
C ILE A 50 -0.06 6.46 11.54
N ILE A 51 0.68 5.78 10.65
CA ILE A 51 0.66 6.07 9.22
C ILE A 51 -0.52 5.30 8.63
N ILE A 52 -1.35 6.00 7.85
CA ILE A 52 -2.45 5.40 7.11
C ILE A 52 -2.10 5.44 5.63
N ASP A 53 -2.17 4.28 4.99
CA ASP A 53 -1.89 4.10 3.58
C ASP A 53 -3.11 3.55 2.85
N SER A 54 -3.38 4.03 1.63
CA SER A 54 -4.44 3.55 0.76
C SER A 54 -3.93 2.43 -0.14
N GLY A 55 -4.71 1.33 -0.19
CA GLY A 55 -4.41 0.19 -1.04
C GLY A 55 -5.26 0.12 -2.31
N ASP A 56 -5.08 -0.95 -3.08
CA ASP A 56 -5.74 -1.18 -4.37
C ASP A 56 -7.27 -1.21 -4.28
N MET A 57 -7.83 -1.75 -3.18
CA MET A 57 -9.29 -1.75 -2.98
C MET A 57 -9.83 -0.33 -2.79
N MET A 58 -9.09 0.56 -2.11
CA MET A 58 -9.45 1.97 -1.98
C MET A 58 -9.41 2.66 -3.34
N GLN A 59 -8.38 2.39 -4.14
CA GLN A 59 -8.26 2.93 -5.49
C GLN A 59 -9.44 2.51 -6.36
N ASN A 60 -9.83 1.23 -6.34
CA ASN A 60 -10.98 0.73 -7.08
C ASN A 60 -12.28 1.41 -6.63
N LEU A 61 -12.55 1.42 -5.32
CA LEU A 61 -13.78 1.97 -4.72
C LEU A 61 -13.95 3.47 -5.01
N THR A 62 -12.86 4.23 -5.01
CA THR A 62 -12.85 5.69 -5.24
C THR A 62 -12.64 6.05 -6.70
N ASN A 63 -12.77 5.09 -7.61
CA ASN A 63 -12.57 5.29 -9.06
C ASN A 63 -11.20 5.88 -9.43
N GLY A 64 -10.17 5.61 -8.62
CA GLY A 64 -8.81 6.12 -8.80
C GLY A 64 -8.55 7.50 -8.21
N LEU A 65 -9.49 8.09 -7.47
CA LEU A 65 -9.28 9.36 -6.76
C LEU A 65 -8.20 9.23 -5.68
N PHE A 66 -8.33 8.20 -4.83
CA PHE A 66 -7.29 7.80 -3.89
C PHE A 66 -6.50 6.65 -4.50
N LYS A 67 -5.30 6.93 -4.98
CA LYS A 67 -4.44 5.92 -5.58
C LYS A 67 -3.83 5.01 -4.52
N SER A 68 -3.62 3.76 -4.91
CA SER A 68 -2.76 2.86 -4.12
C SER A 68 -1.35 3.43 -4.05
N THR A 69 -0.81 3.47 -2.84
CA THR A 69 0.48 4.14 -2.59
C THR A 69 1.64 3.18 -2.82
N THR A 70 2.41 3.42 -3.87
CA THR A 70 3.65 2.67 -4.09
C THR A 70 4.66 3.03 -3.00
N HIS A 71 5.14 2.01 -2.28
CA HIS A 71 6.09 2.21 -1.18
C HIS A 71 7.15 1.11 -1.11
N ARG A 72 8.22 1.37 -0.36
CA ARG A 72 9.30 0.41 -0.10
C ARG A 72 9.95 0.67 1.24
N VAL A 73 10.77 -0.27 1.70
CA VAL A 73 11.63 -0.10 2.88
C VAL A 73 13.06 -0.37 2.49
N ILE A 74 13.89 0.66 2.52
CA ILE A 74 15.32 0.58 2.24
C ILE A 74 16.14 0.31 3.51
N ASN A 75 17.42 -0.04 3.33
CA ASN A 75 18.43 -0.02 4.37
C ASN A 75 19.14 1.34 4.29
N PRO A 76 18.95 2.27 5.25
CA PRO A 76 19.73 3.50 5.27
C PRO A 76 21.21 3.18 5.47
N PRO A 77 22.13 3.90 4.80
CA PRO A 77 23.58 3.60 4.84
C PRO A 77 24.18 3.63 6.24
N ASP A 78 23.65 4.50 7.07
CA ASP A 78 24.18 4.77 8.43
C ASP A 78 23.45 3.98 9.53
N GLU A 79 22.51 3.08 9.16
CA GLU A 79 21.69 2.36 10.12
C GLU A 79 21.87 0.84 9.99
N THR A 80 22.59 0.27 10.96
CA THR A 80 22.87 -1.18 11.05
C THR A 80 21.91 -1.91 11.99
N SER A 81 20.99 -1.20 12.64
CA SER A 81 20.05 -1.76 13.62
C SER A 81 18.96 -2.60 12.96
N ASP A 82 18.42 -3.54 13.73
CA ASP A 82 17.21 -4.26 13.34
C ASP A 82 16.01 -3.30 13.28
N ARG A 83 15.13 -3.52 12.31
CA ARG A 83 13.90 -2.73 12.13
C ARG A 83 12.69 -3.62 12.33
N TYR A 84 11.85 -3.23 13.27
CA TYR A 84 10.55 -3.86 13.52
C TYR A 84 9.44 -2.89 13.10
N SER A 85 8.42 -3.42 12.44
CA SER A 85 7.21 -2.71 12.08
C SER A 85 6.01 -3.65 12.14
N MET A 86 4.84 -3.10 12.45
CA MET A 86 3.60 -3.87 12.59
C MET A 86 2.51 -3.24 11.71
N PRO A 87 2.42 -3.62 10.42
CA PRO A 87 1.31 -3.21 9.57
C PRO A 87 0.05 -4.02 9.93
N MET A 88 -1.09 -3.34 9.92
CA MET A 88 -2.41 -3.96 9.99
C MET A 88 -3.15 -3.71 8.68
N PHE A 89 -3.36 -4.76 7.91
CA PHE A 89 -4.09 -4.74 6.65
C PHE A 89 -5.59 -4.81 6.91
N VAL A 90 -6.31 -3.73 6.58
CA VAL A 90 -7.75 -3.64 6.77
C VAL A 90 -8.45 -3.97 5.46
N HIS A 91 -9.29 -5.01 5.49
CA HIS A 91 -10.11 -5.44 4.36
C HIS A 91 -11.60 -5.24 4.64
N PRO A 92 -12.42 -4.90 3.63
CA PRO A 92 -13.86 -5.08 3.74
C PRO A 92 -14.20 -6.58 3.90
N ARG A 93 -15.42 -6.88 4.33
CA ARG A 93 -15.92 -8.26 4.24
C ARG A 93 -15.94 -8.70 2.78
N SER A 94 -15.75 -10.00 2.54
CA SER A 94 -15.60 -10.56 1.18
C SER A 94 -16.80 -10.30 0.26
N ASP A 95 -18.01 -10.15 0.83
CA ASP A 95 -19.25 -9.88 0.09
C ASP A 95 -19.48 -8.41 -0.27
N VAL A 96 -18.63 -7.51 0.21
CA VAL A 96 -18.76 -6.06 -0.05
C VAL A 96 -18.34 -5.76 -1.49
N SER A 97 -19.21 -5.08 -2.26
CA SER A 97 -18.86 -4.58 -3.60
C SER A 97 -17.86 -3.45 -3.51
N LEU A 98 -16.82 -3.53 -4.33
CA LEU A 98 -15.83 -2.49 -4.59
C LEU A 98 -16.18 -1.66 -5.84
N ALA A 99 -17.43 -1.76 -6.35
CA ALA A 99 -17.87 -0.93 -7.49
C ALA A 99 -17.50 0.52 -7.26
N PRO A 100 -16.92 1.21 -8.26
CA PRO A 100 -16.62 2.63 -8.16
C PRO A 100 -17.84 3.43 -7.75
N ARG A 101 -17.70 4.23 -6.70
CA ARG A 101 -18.78 5.05 -6.15
C ARG A 101 -19.04 6.26 -7.04
N ALA A 102 -20.32 6.50 -7.34
CA ALA A 102 -20.74 7.58 -8.24
C ALA A 102 -20.32 8.97 -7.76
N GLU A 103 -20.22 9.17 -6.43
CA GLU A 103 -19.76 10.43 -5.83
C GLU A 103 -18.36 10.86 -6.24
N PHE A 104 -17.53 9.94 -6.77
CA PHE A 104 -16.16 10.24 -7.21
C PHE A 104 -16.06 10.47 -8.72
N PHE A 105 -17.14 10.23 -9.49
CA PHE A 105 -17.07 10.29 -10.95
C PHE A 105 -16.73 11.69 -11.50
N ASP A 106 -17.28 12.74 -10.92
CA ASP A 106 -17.04 14.11 -11.39
C ASP A 106 -15.55 14.49 -11.32
N GLN A 107 -14.81 13.90 -10.36
CA GLN A 107 -13.39 14.15 -10.19
C GLN A 107 -12.48 13.17 -10.94
N THR A 108 -13.07 12.11 -11.54
CA THR A 108 -12.33 11.00 -12.15
C THR A 108 -12.73 10.71 -13.59
N GLY A 109 -13.28 11.71 -14.30
CA GLY A 109 -13.57 11.63 -15.73
C GLY A 109 -15.01 11.24 -16.08
N GLY A 110 -15.96 11.33 -15.14
CA GLY A 110 -17.40 11.23 -15.39
C GLY A 110 -17.96 9.81 -15.61
N LYS A 111 -17.14 8.78 -15.48
CA LYS A 111 -17.52 7.37 -15.68
C LYS A 111 -16.73 6.43 -14.78
N ALA A 112 -17.21 5.19 -14.66
CA ALA A 112 -16.45 4.13 -13.96
C ALA A 112 -15.19 3.75 -14.76
N ASN A 113 -14.03 3.80 -14.10
CA ASN A 113 -12.73 3.42 -14.65
C ASN A 113 -12.24 2.06 -14.11
N TYR A 114 -12.90 1.52 -13.10
CA TYR A 114 -12.55 0.26 -12.44
C TYR A 114 -13.74 -0.69 -12.43
N PRO A 115 -13.52 -2.01 -12.26
CA PRO A 115 -14.57 -3.03 -12.29
C PRO A 115 -15.49 -2.95 -11.07
N ASP A 116 -16.74 -3.41 -11.26
CA ASP A 116 -17.61 -3.84 -10.17
C ASP A 116 -17.22 -5.27 -9.78
N ILE A 117 -16.59 -5.41 -8.63
CA ILE A 117 -16.06 -6.69 -8.13
C ILE A 117 -16.24 -6.74 -6.61
N SER A 118 -16.47 -7.92 -6.05
CA SER A 118 -16.48 -8.08 -4.61
C SER A 118 -15.07 -7.99 -4.01
N ALA A 119 -14.96 -7.58 -2.73
CA ALA A 119 -13.67 -7.53 -2.04
C ALA A 119 -13.00 -8.91 -1.97
N GLY A 120 -13.78 -9.99 -1.84
CA GLY A 120 -13.29 -11.36 -1.83
C GLY A 120 -12.70 -11.78 -3.17
N ASP A 121 -13.42 -11.53 -4.26
CA ASP A 121 -12.95 -11.86 -5.62
C ASP A 121 -11.74 -11.02 -6.01
N PHE A 122 -11.72 -9.74 -5.64
CA PHE A 122 -10.57 -8.86 -5.86
C PHE A 122 -9.33 -9.41 -5.15
N LEU A 123 -9.45 -9.74 -3.87
CA LEU A 123 -8.34 -10.32 -3.11
C LEU A 123 -7.86 -11.64 -3.75
N TYR A 124 -8.78 -12.52 -4.10
CA TYR A 124 -8.45 -13.80 -4.74
C TYR A 124 -7.67 -13.60 -6.05
N GLN A 125 -8.13 -12.70 -6.94
CA GLN A 125 -7.43 -12.39 -8.18
C GLN A 125 -5.99 -11.91 -7.92
N ARG A 126 -5.79 -11.01 -6.95
CA ARG A 126 -4.46 -10.51 -6.59
C ARG A 126 -3.56 -11.61 -6.04
N LEU A 127 -4.10 -12.49 -5.19
CA LEU A 127 -3.33 -13.63 -4.65
C LEU A 127 -2.89 -14.60 -5.73
N VAL A 128 -3.73 -14.82 -6.76
CA VAL A 128 -3.36 -15.62 -7.94
C VAL A 128 -2.25 -14.95 -8.74
N GLU A 129 -2.37 -13.64 -9.02
CA GLU A 129 -1.39 -12.86 -9.79
C GLU A 129 0.00 -12.87 -9.16
N ILE A 130 0.09 -12.81 -7.83
CA ILE A 130 1.37 -12.85 -7.09
C ILE A 130 1.82 -14.28 -6.73
N GLY A 131 1.08 -15.30 -7.17
CA GLY A 131 1.47 -16.72 -7.02
C GLY A 131 1.28 -17.31 -5.62
N LEU A 132 0.47 -16.69 -4.76
CA LEU A 132 0.19 -17.18 -3.40
C LEU A 132 -0.98 -18.17 -3.36
N THR A 133 -1.76 -18.30 -4.43
CA THR A 133 -2.82 -19.30 -4.59
C THR A 133 -2.94 -19.72 -6.06
N LYS A 134 -3.70 -20.82 -6.31
CA LYS A 134 -3.93 -21.39 -7.65
C LYS A 134 -5.36 -21.18 -8.06
#